data_cb61d49e15c036987e0e5841ecfd9dea
#
_entry.id   cb61d49e15c036987e0e5841ecfd9dea
#
_cell.length_a   1.000
_cell.length_b   1.000
_cell.length_c   1.000
_cell.angle_alpha   90.00
_cell.angle_beta   90.00
_cell.angle_gamma   90.00
#
_symmetry.space_group_name_H-M   'P 1'
#
loop_
_entity.id
_entity.type
_entity.pdbx_description
1 polymer ?
#
loop_
_entity_poly.entity_id
_entity_poly.type
_entity_poly.pdbx_seq_one_letter_code
_entity_poly.pdbx_strand_id
1 'polypeptide(L)'
;MKTQRAKRVCEFRLKLTGYGDAYYIKRALKLEAALKEKPKVIRLEMIGEGEIPADTALLFRSILISRSPGAQLVTHARSSLQGASVLVWLLGDQRTIRSDARVFFRRNPLAEEDPVEVYAGLGEAEPKYKDSYSSVDPEDADYVRVLEHINEFLPVTEFAGRVIHVSVLRQFGLVENEQVDGFLGTAFGKSKSKRALVPR
;
A
#
# COMPACT_ATOMS: atom_id res chain seq x y z
N MET A 1 -9.44 -18.77 35.36
CA MET A 1 -9.20 -18.44 33.94
C MET A 1 -9.17 -16.92 33.77
N LYS A 2 -8.02 -16.33 33.42
CA LYS A 2 -7.95 -14.88 33.12
C LYS A 2 -8.53 -14.68 31.74
N THR A 3 -9.71 -14.06 31.66
CA THR A 3 -10.30 -13.60 30.39
C THR A 3 -9.39 -12.53 29.79
N GLN A 4 -8.58 -12.92 28.83
CA GLN A 4 -7.77 -11.99 28.06
C GLN A 4 -8.75 -11.08 27.29
N ARG A 5 -8.88 -9.81 27.76
CA ARG A 5 -9.68 -8.81 27.05
C ARG A 5 -9.08 -8.63 25.65
N ALA A 6 -9.79 -9.08 24.63
CA ALA A 6 -9.37 -8.90 23.23
C ALA A 6 -8.96 -7.45 23.01
N LYS A 7 -7.76 -7.24 22.50
CA LYS A 7 -7.28 -5.90 22.12
C LYS A 7 -8.27 -5.32 21.12
N ARG A 8 -8.94 -4.22 21.48
CA ARG A 8 -9.93 -3.59 20.60
C ARG A 8 -9.31 -2.99 19.33
N VAL A 9 -8.01 -2.62 19.38
CA VAL A 9 -7.29 -1.98 18.28
C VAL A 9 -5.96 -2.70 18.07
N CYS A 10 -5.66 -3.05 16.81
CA CYS A 10 -4.38 -3.53 16.35
C CYS A 10 -3.69 -2.40 15.58
N GLU A 11 -2.57 -1.90 16.06
CA GLU A 11 -1.75 -0.90 15.37
C GLU A 11 -0.56 -1.58 14.72
N PHE A 12 -0.41 -1.35 13.42
CA PHE A 12 0.63 -1.97 12.62
C PHE A 12 1.32 -0.93 11.74
N ARG A 13 2.65 -0.95 11.71
CA ARG A 13 3.47 -0.07 10.87
C ARG A 13 4.22 -0.87 9.84
N LEU A 14 4.12 -0.44 8.60
CA LEU A 14 4.84 -0.98 7.46
C LEU A 14 5.79 0.09 6.91
N LYS A 15 7.08 -0.19 6.98
CA LYS A 15 8.09 0.69 6.39
C LYS A 15 8.33 0.24 4.95
N LEU A 16 8.33 1.19 4.01
CA LEU A 16 8.43 0.93 2.58
C LEU A 16 9.86 1.12 2.03
N THR A 17 10.76 1.76 2.79
CA THR A 17 12.09 2.12 2.30
C THR A 17 13.17 1.25 2.91
N GLY A 18 14.08 0.75 2.05
CA GLY A 18 15.36 0.16 2.49
C GLY A 18 15.28 -1.24 3.08
N TYR A 19 14.23 -2.00 2.78
CA TYR A 19 14.06 -3.35 3.30
C TYR A 19 13.96 -4.37 2.16
N GLY A 20 14.55 -5.55 2.34
CA GLY A 20 14.37 -6.69 1.44
C GLY A 20 13.15 -7.53 1.79
N ASP A 21 12.84 -8.49 0.93
CA ASP A 21 11.63 -9.33 0.96
C ASP A 21 11.40 -10.02 2.32
N ALA A 22 12.48 -10.54 2.91
CA ALA A 22 12.41 -11.19 4.23
C ALA A 22 11.81 -10.29 5.33
N TYR A 23 12.01 -8.97 5.25
CA TYR A 23 11.38 -8.03 6.16
C TYR A 23 9.87 -8.01 5.97
N TYR A 24 9.42 -7.90 4.72
CA TYR A 24 7.99 -7.78 4.40
C TYR A 24 7.24 -9.07 4.73
N ILE A 25 7.78 -10.23 4.39
CA ILE A 25 7.23 -11.53 4.77
C ILE A 25 7.08 -11.64 6.29
N LYS A 26 8.14 -11.29 7.04
CA LYS A 26 8.09 -11.30 8.52
C LYS A 26 7.03 -10.33 9.06
N ARG A 27 6.82 -9.18 8.41
CA ARG A 27 5.77 -8.22 8.78
C ARG A 27 4.39 -8.77 8.49
N ALA A 28 4.18 -9.41 7.33
CA ALA A 28 2.92 -10.06 6.98
C ALA A 28 2.54 -11.14 8.00
N LEU A 29 3.46 -12.03 8.34
CA LEU A 29 3.24 -13.07 9.36
C LEU A 29 2.93 -12.49 10.75
N LYS A 30 3.56 -11.38 11.14
CA LYS A 30 3.22 -10.68 12.39
C LYS A 30 1.83 -10.08 12.38
N LEU A 31 1.41 -9.54 11.24
CA LEU A 31 0.06 -9.03 11.07
C LEU A 31 -0.95 -10.17 11.17
N GLU A 32 -0.72 -11.28 10.48
CA GLU A 32 -1.56 -12.48 10.55
C GLU A 32 -1.73 -12.97 11.99
N ALA A 33 -0.62 -13.07 12.73
CA ALA A 33 -0.66 -13.47 14.14
C ALA A 33 -1.49 -12.49 15.00
N ALA A 34 -1.39 -11.19 14.75
CA ALA A 34 -2.17 -10.19 15.46
C ALA A 34 -3.67 -10.25 15.11
N LEU A 35 -4.03 -10.63 13.90
CA LEU A 35 -5.43 -10.78 13.49
C LEU A 35 -6.11 -12.01 14.14
N LYS A 36 -5.36 -13.03 14.57
CA LYS A 36 -5.90 -14.16 15.34
C LYS A 36 -6.52 -13.72 16.67
N GLU A 37 -6.11 -12.57 17.22
CA GLU A 37 -6.71 -11.96 18.41
C GLU A 37 -8.07 -11.28 18.12
N LYS A 38 -8.54 -11.29 16.88
CA LYS A 38 -9.81 -10.70 16.42
C LYS A 38 -10.01 -9.24 16.84
N PRO A 39 -9.08 -8.33 16.48
CA PRO A 39 -9.23 -6.92 16.79
C PRO A 39 -10.47 -6.35 16.09
N LYS A 40 -11.13 -5.38 16.71
CA LYS A 40 -12.26 -4.67 16.11
C LYS A 40 -11.82 -3.61 15.11
N VAL A 41 -10.65 -3.03 15.31
CA VAL A 41 -10.06 -2.02 14.44
C VAL A 41 -8.61 -2.40 14.16
N ILE A 42 -8.23 -2.36 12.92
CA ILE A 42 -6.87 -2.57 12.44
C ILE A 42 -6.42 -1.25 11.84
N ARG A 43 -5.36 -0.68 12.38
CA ARG A 43 -4.74 0.55 11.86
C ARG A 43 -3.42 0.18 11.22
N LEU A 44 -3.32 0.32 9.91
CA LEU A 44 -2.11 0.08 9.14
C LEU A 44 -1.52 1.41 8.69
N GLU A 45 -0.37 1.76 9.25
CA GLU A 45 0.40 2.94 8.87
C GLU A 45 1.53 2.56 7.92
N MET A 46 1.60 3.19 6.76
CA MET A 46 2.65 3.00 5.75
C MET A 46 3.60 4.20 5.78
N ILE A 47 4.91 3.94 5.95
CA ILE A 47 5.91 4.97 6.21
C ILE A 47 7.09 4.81 5.27
N GLY A 48 7.52 5.92 4.68
CA GLY A 48 8.61 5.94 3.71
C GLY A 48 8.10 5.78 2.28
N GLU A 49 8.98 6.04 1.34
CA GLU A 49 8.71 5.93 -0.10
C GLU A 49 9.34 4.66 -0.63
N GLY A 50 8.59 3.89 -1.39
CA GLY A 50 9.07 2.66 -1.99
C GLY A 50 7.95 1.73 -2.39
N GLU A 51 8.37 0.68 -3.04
CA GLU A 51 7.53 -0.42 -3.49
C GLU A 51 7.81 -1.65 -2.62
N ILE A 52 6.78 -2.39 -2.29
CA ILE A 52 6.93 -3.75 -1.74
C ILE A 52 6.83 -4.76 -2.89
N PRO A 53 7.45 -5.94 -2.78
CA PRO A 53 7.32 -6.99 -3.78
C PRO A 53 5.85 -7.32 -4.05
N ALA A 54 5.53 -7.66 -5.31
CA ALA A 54 4.16 -7.89 -5.75
C ALA A 54 3.53 -9.11 -5.03
N ASP A 55 4.27 -10.22 -4.92
CA ASP A 55 3.88 -11.42 -4.17
C ASP A 55 3.55 -11.10 -2.72
N THR A 56 4.36 -10.27 -2.10
CA THR A 56 4.16 -9.82 -0.72
C THR A 56 2.93 -8.91 -0.57
N ALA A 57 2.64 -8.05 -1.54
CA ALA A 57 1.41 -7.25 -1.53
C ALA A 57 0.17 -8.15 -1.62
N LEU A 58 0.22 -9.20 -2.44
CA LEU A 58 -0.83 -10.21 -2.53
C LEU A 58 -0.97 -11.00 -1.23
N LEU A 59 0.13 -11.30 -0.55
CA LEU A 59 0.12 -11.91 0.78
C LEU A 59 -0.56 -11.00 1.82
N PHE A 60 -0.21 -9.71 1.87
CA PHE A 60 -0.89 -8.74 2.74
C PHE A 60 -2.39 -8.66 2.42
N ARG A 61 -2.76 -8.65 1.15
CA ARG A 61 -4.17 -8.69 0.72
C ARG A 61 -4.87 -9.91 1.28
N SER A 62 -4.33 -11.09 1.08
CA SER A 62 -4.89 -12.35 1.58
C SER A 62 -5.13 -12.31 3.10
N ILE A 63 -4.15 -11.86 3.87
CA ILE A 63 -4.22 -11.74 5.32
C ILE A 63 -5.28 -10.71 5.74
N LEU A 64 -5.30 -9.53 5.11
CA LEU A 64 -6.23 -8.45 5.48
C LEU A 64 -7.68 -8.76 5.11
N ILE A 65 -7.91 -9.48 4.02
CA ILE A 65 -9.28 -9.92 3.64
C ILE A 65 -9.80 -10.99 4.61
N SER A 66 -8.93 -11.85 5.14
CA SER A 66 -9.30 -12.90 6.10
C SER A 66 -9.59 -12.39 7.51
N ARG A 67 -9.54 -11.06 7.73
CA ARG A 67 -9.86 -10.45 9.03
C ARG A 67 -11.28 -10.80 9.49
N SER A 68 -11.48 -10.77 10.80
CA SER A 68 -12.79 -11.07 11.37
C SER A 68 -13.91 -10.21 10.76
N PRO A 69 -15.08 -10.78 10.44
CA PRO A 69 -16.21 -10.01 9.95
C PRO A 69 -16.55 -8.85 10.91
N GLY A 70 -16.73 -7.64 10.34
CA GLY A 70 -16.98 -6.42 11.11
C GLY A 70 -15.75 -5.75 11.74
N ALA A 71 -14.55 -6.31 11.54
CA ALA A 71 -13.32 -5.60 11.86
C ALA A 71 -13.04 -4.51 10.84
N GLN A 72 -12.93 -3.26 11.29
CA GLN A 72 -12.62 -2.11 10.44
C GLN A 72 -11.12 -2.05 10.16
N LEU A 73 -10.74 -1.89 8.90
CA LEU A 73 -9.38 -1.63 8.46
C LEU A 73 -9.21 -0.15 8.11
N VAL A 74 -8.31 0.51 8.80
CA VAL A 74 -7.94 1.91 8.52
C VAL A 74 -6.52 1.94 8.02
N THR A 75 -6.31 2.44 6.81
CA THR A 75 -4.98 2.59 6.21
C THR A 75 -4.57 4.05 6.14
N HIS A 76 -3.32 4.31 6.49
CA HIS A 76 -2.74 5.65 6.45
C HIS A 76 -1.38 5.64 5.75
N ALA A 77 -1.23 6.45 4.70
CA ALA A 77 0.04 6.66 4.03
C ALA A 77 0.67 8.00 4.46
N ARG A 78 1.84 7.92 5.09
CA ARG A 78 2.61 9.12 5.50
C ARG A 78 3.45 9.72 4.40
N SER A 79 3.63 9.00 3.32
CA SER A 79 4.49 9.38 2.19
C SER A 79 3.83 8.93 0.89
N SER A 80 4.45 9.26 -0.23
CA SER A 80 4.03 8.76 -1.54
C SER A 80 4.07 7.23 -1.60
N LEU A 81 3.11 6.64 -2.29
CA LEU A 81 2.99 5.20 -2.48
C LEU A 81 3.38 4.82 -3.90
N GLN A 82 4.14 3.74 -4.03
CA GLN A 82 4.62 3.26 -5.33
C GLN A 82 4.25 1.78 -5.53
N GLY A 83 3.95 1.43 -6.77
CA GLY A 83 3.77 0.06 -7.22
C GLY A 83 2.77 -0.74 -6.40
N ALA A 84 3.17 -1.94 -6.01
CA ALA A 84 2.32 -2.87 -5.26
C ALA A 84 1.94 -2.38 -3.84
N SER A 85 2.67 -1.40 -3.28
CA SER A 85 2.29 -0.76 -2.01
C SER A 85 0.93 -0.07 -2.08
N VAL A 86 0.54 0.41 -3.26
CA VAL A 86 -0.76 1.04 -3.50
C VAL A 86 -1.91 0.09 -3.22
N LEU A 87 -1.79 -1.18 -3.63
CA LEU A 87 -2.80 -2.20 -3.35
C LEU A 87 -3.06 -2.33 -1.85
N VAL A 88 -1.99 -2.44 -1.05
CA VAL A 88 -2.13 -2.63 0.40
C VAL A 88 -2.85 -1.46 1.06
N TRP A 89 -2.60 -0.23 0.61
CA TRP A 89 -3.29 0.96 1.08
C TRP A 89 -4.76 0.98 0.67
N LEU A 90 -5.07 0.58 -0.57
CA LEU A 90 -6.44 0.55 -1.10
C LEU A 90 -7.36 -0.43 -0.37
N LEU A 91 -6.83 -1.44 0.32
CA LEU A 91 -7.62 -2.39 1.10
C LEU A 91 -8.30 -1.80 2.33
N GLY A 92 -7.92 -0.59 2.75
CA GLY A 92 -8.56 0.09 3.88
C GLY A 92 -10.05 0.35 3.65
N ASP A 93 -10.89 0.09 4.64
CA ASP A 93 -12.29 0.55 4.65
C ASP A 93 -12.34 2.07 4.79
N GLN A 94 -11.38 2.63 5.55
CA GLN A 94 -11.09 4.06 5.60
C GLN A 94 -9.63 4.27 5.19
N ARG A 95 -9.41 5.23 4.31
CA ARG A 95 -8.10 5.52 3.72
C ARG A 95 -7.74 6.99 3.91
N THR A 96 -6.55 7.22 4.42
CA THR A 96 -5.98 8.56 4.54
C THR A 96 -4.58 8.57 3.94
N ILE A 97 -4.19 9.70 3.40
CA ILE A 97 -2.86 9.93 2.83
C ILE A 97 -2.49 11.39 3.05
N ARG A 98 -1.21 11.65 3.28
CA ARG A 98 -0.72 13.02 3.45
C ARG A 98 -1.02 13.87 2.21
N SER A 99 -1.40 15.13 2.39
CA SER A 99 -1.91 16.00 1.31
C SER A 99 -0.91 16.26 0.18
N ASP A 100 0.38 16.23 0.48
CA ASP A 100 1.47 16.41 -0.49
C ASP A 100 2.00 15.09 -1.07
N ALA A 101 1.50 13.94 -0.58
CA ALA A 101 1.88 12.64 -1.09
C ALA A 101 1.28 12.38 -2.49
N ARG A 102 1.85 11.42 -3.17
CA ARG A 102 1.46 11.02 -4.52
C ARG A 102 1.35 9.51 -4.60
N VAL A 103 0.57 9.03 -5.53
CA VAL A 103 0.43 7.60 -5.83
C VAL A 103 0.92 7.36 -7.24
N PHE A 104 1.68 6.31 -7.43
CA PHE A 104 2.18 5.88 -8.73
C PHE A 104 2.20 4.37 -8.80
N PHE A 105 1.68 3.79 -9.88
CA PHE A 105 1.88 2.39 -10.21
C PHE A 105 2.23 2.25 -11.69
N ARG A 106 3.17 1.35 -11.98
CA ARG A 106 3.67 1.12 -13.33
C ARG A 106 2.61 0.46 -14.21
N ARG A 107 2.80 0.53 -15.52
CA ARG A 107 1.94 -0.16 -16.51
C ARG A 107 2.05 -1.67 -16.35
N ASN A 108 1.12 -2.38 -16.96
CA ASN A 108 1.17 -3.83 -17.07
C ASN A 108 2.45 -4.25 -17.82
N PRO A 109 3.39 -4.98 -17.20
CA PRO A 109 4.63 -5.39 -17.84
C PRO A 109 4.42 -6.43 -18.94
N LEU A 110 3.25 -7.08 -18.95
CA LEU A 110 2.87 -8.10 -19.95
C LEU A 110 1.94 -7.55 -21.04
N ALA A 111 1.59 -6.25 -20.98
CA ALA A 111 0.86 -5.65 -22.08
C ALA A 111 1.76 -5.60 -23.32
N GLU A 112 1.25 -6.08 -24.45
CA GLU A 112 1.91 -5.85 -25.74
C GLU A 112 2.05 -4.33 -25.91
N GLU A 113 3.29 -3.85 -26.05
CA GLU A 113 3.53 -2.48 -26.48
C GLU A 113 2.92 -2.34 -27.88
N ASP A 114 2.09 -1.34 -28.07
CA ASP A 114 1.49 -1.05 -29.37
C ASP A 114 2.65 -0.79 -30.35
N PRO A 115 2.87 -1.62 -31.38
CA PRO A 115 4.07 -1.54 -32.21
C PRO A 115 4.21 -0.22 -32.96
N VAL A 116 3.19 0.64 -32.94
CA VAL A 116 3.15 1.92 -33.64
C VAL A 116 3.96 3.01 -32.93
N GLU A 117 4.17 2.97 -31.62
CA GLU A 117 4.93 4.03 -30.93
C GLU A 117 6.45 3.80 -30.94
N VAL A 118 6.93 2.58 -31.18
CA VAL A 118 8.37 2.26 -31.16
C VAL A 118 9.05 2.69 -32.47
N TYR A 119 8.31 2.83 -33.56
CA TYR A 119 8.89 3.06 -34.90
C TYR A 119 8.99 4.52 -35.34
N ALA A 120 8.53 5.47 -34.54
CA ALA A 120 8.57 6.90 -34.92
C ALA A 120 9.95 7.55 -34.87
N GLY A 121 11.04 6.82 -34.58
CA GLY A 121 12.37 7.42 -34.40
C GLY A 121 13.60 6.66 -34.87
N LEU A 122 13.48 5.44 -35.38
CA LEU A 122 14.66 4.66 -35.80
C LEU A 122 14.47 4.12 -37.22
N GLY A 123 15.33 4.60 -38.13
CA GLY A 123 15.44 4.08 -39.48
C GLY A 123 15.68 2.58 -39.49
N GLU A 124 15.05 1.92 -40.44
CA GLU A 124 15.17 0.55 -40.91
C GLU A 124 16.15 -0.37 -40.15
N ALA A 125 15.73 -0.88 -39.00
CA ALA A 125 16.30 -2.07 -38.41
C ALA A 125 15.21 -3.17 -38.44
N GLU A 126 15.48 -4.26 -39.19
CA GLU A 126 14.61 -5.41 -39.22
C GLU A 126 14.26 -5.87 -37.79
N PRO A 127 12.99 -6.16 -37.51
CA PRO A 127 12.59 -6.67 -36.22
C PRO A 127 13.28 -8.03 -36.04
N LYS A 128 14.27 -8.07 -35.16
CA LYS A 128 14.76 -9.35 -34.65
C LYS A 128 13.62 -9.93 -33.82
N TYR A 129 12.84 -10.80 -34.43
CA TYR A 129 11.91 -11.66 -33.70
C TYR A 129 12.73 -12.39 -32.63
N LYS A 130 12.58 -12.00 -31.42
CA LYS A 130 12.98 -12.80 -30.28
C LYS A 130 11.98 -13.93 -30.16
N ASP A 131 12.26 -15.04 -30.85
CA ASP A 131 11.72 -16.34 -30.51
C ASP A 131 12.28 -16.76 -29.14
N SER A 132 11.79 -16.13 -28.11
CA SER A 132 11.90 -16.65 -26.78
C SER A 132 10.56 -16.39 -26.10
N TYR A 133 9.74 -17.41 -26.11
CA TYR A 133 8.82 -17.66 -24.99
C TYR A 133 9.69 -17.86 -23.76
N SER A 134 10.39 -16.80 -23.36
CA SER A 134 11.03 -16.74 -22.07
C SER A 134 9.89 -16.79 -21.05
N SER A 135 9.96 -17.74 -20.16
CA SER A 135 9.08 -17.84 -19.01
C SER A 135 8.84 -16.44 -18.45
N VAL A 136 7.57 -16.03 -18.43
CA VAL A 136 7.14 -14.77 -17.81
C VAL A 136 7.80 -14.69 -16.44
N ASP A 137 8.44 -13.56 -16.14
CA ASP A 137 9.02 -13.37 -14.82
C ASP A 137 7.89 -13.51 -13.78
N PRO A 138 8.03 -14.39 -12.79
CA PRO A 138 7.01 -14.57 -11.76
C PRO A 138 6.63 -13.26 -11.05
N GLU A 139 7.60 -12.33 -10.88
CA GLU A 139 7.35 -11.02 -10.30
C GLU A 139 6.42 -10.19 -11.19
N ASP A 140 6.59 -10.21 -12.50
CA ASP A 140 5.73 -9.51 -13.43
C ASP A 140 4.32 -10.12 -13.46
N ALA A 141 4.20 -11.44 -13.41
CA ALA A 141 2.92 -12.11 -13.32
C ALA A 141 2.15 -11.74 -12.04
N ASP A 142 2.83 -11.69 -10.89
CA ASP A 142 2.22 -11.26 -9.64
C ASP A 142 1.88 -9.77 -9.66
N TYR A 143 2.69 -8.94 -10.32
CA TYR A 143 2.37 -7.53 -10.48
C TYR A 143 1.13 -7.29 -11.34
N VAL A 144 0.91 -8.07 -12.39
CA VAL A 144 -0.36 -8.03 -13.16
C VAL A 144 -1.56 -8.30 -12.26
N ARG A 145 -1.47 -9.31 -11.40
CA ARG A 145 -2.53 -9.61 -10.41
C ARG A 145 -2.74 -8.46 -9.43
N VAL A 146 -1.68 -7.77 -9.03
CA VAL A 146 -1.77 -6.54 -8.22
C VAL A 146 -2.55 -5.46 -8.97
N LEU A 147 -2.25 -5.25 -10.25
CA LEU A 147 -2.97 -4.27 -11.09
C LEU A 147 -4.45 -4.63 -11.26
N GLU A 148 -4.78 -5.90 -11.43
CA GLU A 148 -6.17 -6.36 -11.46
C GLU A 148 -6.93 -5.95 -10.20
N HIS A 149 -6.31 -6.12 -9.03
CA HIS A 149 -6.91 -5.70 -7.77
C HIS A 149 -6.94 -4.18 -7.57
N ILE A 150 -5.95 -3.44 -8.07
CA ILE A 150 -6.00 -1.97 -8.06
C ILE A 150 -7.16 -1.49 -8.94
N ASN A 151 -7.44 -2.18 -10.05
CA ASN A 151 -8.52 -1.84 -10.96
C ASN A 151 -9.93 -1.94 -10.34
N GLU A 152 -10.07 -2.65 -9.23
CA GLU A 152 -11.32 -2.65 -8.42
C GLU A 152 -11.63 -1.26 -7.83
N PHE A 153 -10.62 -0.37 -7.70
CA PHE A 153 -10.70 0.93 -7.04
C PHE A 153 -10.44 2.10 -8.01
N LEU A 154 -9.51 1.93 -8.93
CA LEU A 154 -9.05 2.94 -9.88
C LEU A 154 -8.89 2.33 -11.27
N PRO A 155 -9.35 3.00 -12.36
CA PRO A 155 -9.15 2.50 -13.70
C PRO A 155 -7.66 2.45 -14.05
N VAL A 156 -7.09 1.24 -14.03
CA VAL A 156 -5.65 1.02 -14.25
C VAL A 156 -5.20 1.55 -15.60
N THR A 157 -6.01 1.37 -16.66
CA THR A 157 -5.69 1.84 -18.01
C THR A 157 -5.51 3.36 -18.12
N GLU A 158 -6.18 4.13 -17.24
CA GLU A 158 -6.09 5.59 -17.25
C GLU A 158 -4.92 6.10 -16.41
N PHE A 159 -4.59 5.40 -15.31
CA PHE A 159 -3.67 5.90 -14.29
C PHE A 159 -2.33 5.18 -14.20
N ALA A 160 -2.21 3.96 -14.75
CA ALA A 160 -0.93 3.27 -14.76
C ALA A 160 0.12 4.05 -15.55
N GLY A 161 1.31 4.17 -14.98
CA GLY A 161 2.40 4.97 -15.53
C GLY A 161 2.24 6.48 -15.35
N ARG A 162 1.25 6.94 -14.59
CA ARG A 162 1.02 8.36 -14.30
C ARG A 162 1.12 8.63 -12.80
N VAL A 163 1.52 9.84 -12.46
CA VAL A 163 1.51 10.31 -11.08
C VAL A 163 0.11 10.79 -10.72
N ILE A 164 -0.47 10.21 -9.69
CA ILE A 164 -1.81 10.53 -9.20
C ILE A 164 -1.69 11.41 -7.97
N HIS A 165 -2.29 12.59 -8.03
CA HIS A 165 -2.35 13.53 -6.92
C HIS A 165 -3.53 13.21 -6.00
N VAL A 166 -3.43 13.58 -4.73
CA VAL A 166 -4.48 13.35 -3.72
C VAL A 166 -5.83 13.93 -4.13
N SER A 167 -5.85 15.04 -4.87
CA SER A 167 -7.08 15.62 -5.42
C SER A 167 -7.84 14.66 -6.33
N VAL A 168 -7.13 13.88 -7.16
CA VAL A 168 -7.73 12.84 -8.01
C VAL A 168 -8.28 11.69 -7.17
N LEU A 169 -7.51 11.23 -6.17
CA LEU A 169 -7.98 10.17 -5.26
C LEU A 169 -9.27 10.56 -4.54
N ARG A 170 -9.43 11.84 -4.19
CA ARG A 170 -10.68 12.38 -3.61
C ARG A 170 -11.84 12.33 -4.58
N GLN A 171 -11.63 12.65 -5.86
CA GLN A 171 -12.68 12.56 -6.89
C GLN A 171 -13.22 11.13 -7.05
N PHE A 172 -12.37 10.12 -6.85
CA PHE A 172 -12.76 8.72 -6.83
C PHE A 172 -13.30 8.24 -5.48
N GLY A 173 -13.43 9.13 -4.48
CA GLY A 173 -13.92 8.76 -3.15
C GLY A 173 -12.97 7.84 -2.37
N LEU A 174 -11.70 7.79 -2.76
CA LEU A 174 -10.71 6.90 -2.15
C LEU A 174 -10.06 7.48 -0.90
N VAL A 175 -10.17 8.77 -0.68
CA VAL A 175 -9.59 9.48 0.46
C VAL A 175 -10.66 10.34 1.10
N GLU A 176 -10.86 10.18 2.38
CA GLU A 176 -11.71 11.06 3.18
C GLU A 176 -11.02 12.42 3.39
N ASN A 177 -11.81 13.48 3.61
CA ASN A 177 -11.27 14.82 3.86
C ASN A 177 -10.35 14.82 5.09
N GLU A 178 -9.26 15.57 5.01
CA GLU A 178 -8.20 15.64 6.00
C GLU A 178 -8.70 15.75 7.44
N GLN A 179 -8.36 14.73 8.23
CA GLN A 179 -8.03 14.88 9.65
C GLN A 179 -6.59 14.35 9.83
N VAL A 180 -5.62 15.12 9.35
CA VAL A 180 -4.22 14.67 9.22
C VAL A 180 -3.49 14.57 10.57
N ASP A 181 -3.92 15.29 11.60
CA ASP A 181 -3.12 15.44 12.82
C ASP A 181 -3.47 14.47 13.96
N GLY A 182 -4.48 13.62 13.79
CA GLY A 182 -5.00 12.77 14.87
C GLY A 182 -4.66 11.28 14.81
N PHE A 183 -4.07 10.78 13.69
CA PHE A 183 -4.00 9.33 13.47
C PHE A 183 -3.18 8.57 14.52
N LEU A 184 -2.12 9.17 15.05
CA LEU A 184 -1.33 8.61 16.16
C LEU A 184 -1.06 9.60 17.32
N GLY A 185 -1.59 10.82 17.23
CA GLY A 185 -1.31 11.87 18.22
C GLY A 185 -1.86 11.58 19.63
N THR A 186 -2.87 10.74 19.75
CA THR A 186 -3.51 10.44 21.03
C THR A 186 -2.94 9.24 21.78
N ALA A 187 -2.16 8.37 21.12
CA ALA A 187 -1.64 7.16 21.77
C ALA A 187 -0.25 7.35 22.44
N PHE A 188 0.52 8.37 22.05
CA PHE A 188 1.89 8.59 22.55
C PHE A 188 2.10 9.89 23.32
N GLY A 189 1.09 10.69 23.53
CA GLY A 189 1.16 12.01 24.17
C GLY A 189 0.95 12.02 25.68
N LYS A 190 1.51 11.09 26.46
CA LYS A 190 1.72 11.28 27.90
C LYS A 190 3.20 11.50 28.18
N SER A 191 3.75 12.54 27.62
CA SER A 191 4.98 13.13 28.14
C SER A 191 4.62 13.95 29.38
N LYS A 192 5.04 13.47 30.52
CA LYS A 192 4.98 14.17 31.80
C LYS A 192 5.84 15.43 31.73
N SER A 193 5.23 16.57 31.45
CA SER A 193 5.82 17.85 31.74
C SER A 193 5.54 18.18 33.22
N LYS A 194 6.34 17.64 34.11
CA LYS A 194 6.56 18.25 35.44
C LYS A 194 7.61 19.32 35.28
N ARG A 195 7.20 20.56 35.17
CA ARG A 195 8.05 21.68 35.56
C ARG A 195 7.39 22.41 36.70
N ALA A 196 8.00 22.20 37.85
CA ALA A 196 7.79 22.99 39.03
C ALA A 196 8.16 24.45 38.75
N LEU A 197 7.25 25.33 39.06
CA LEU A 197 7.56 26.71 39.30
C LEU A 197 8.37 26.79 40.62
N VAL A 198 9.47 27.51 40.54
CA VAL A 198 10.13 28.06 41.74
C VAL A 198 9.94 29.56 41.69
N PRO A 199 9.35 30.18 42.71
CA PRO A 199 9.26 31.61 42.81
C PRO A 199 10.52 32.14 43.52
N ARG A 200 11.10 33.20 42.98
CA ARG A 200 11.65 34.37 43.72
C ARG A 200 12.21 35.38 42.76
#